data_6fa9fc97c00a85ca91d5ee6dd7090b35
#
_entry.id   6fa9fc97c00a85ca91d5ee6dd7090b35
#
_cell.length_a   1.000
_cell.length_b   1.000
_cell.length_c   1.000
_cell.angle_alpha   90.00
_cell.angle_beta   90.00
_cell.angle_gamma   90.00
#
_symmetry.space_group_name_H-M   'P 1'
#
loop_
_entity.id
_entity.type
_entity.pdbx_description
1 polymer ?
#
loop_
_entity_poly.entity_id
_entity_poly.type
_entity_poly.pdbx_seq_one_letter_code
_entity_poly.pdbx_strand_id
1 'polypeptide(L)'
;MGHDMKMILAAALAAVAFGAQAAELKIGFVNTERVFREAVPAKRAQQMLEREFAARNAELAKVEKQGRDLQNELERENVTLPEAQRREKERQLADISRNFQRMQREIREDLNLRRNQELASVQERATRVINQIAEQEHFDLIVQEAVFASSRIDITERVIKALSDK
;
A
#
# COMPACT_ATOMS: atom_id res chain seq x y z
N MET A 1 22.62 67.12 32.73
CA MET A 1 21.74 65.96 33.14
C MET A 1 20.68 65.53 32.11
N GLY A 2 20.55 66.19 30.96
CA GLY A 2 19.50 65.81 29.96
C GLY A 2 19.99 64.98 28.71
N HIS A 3 21.29 64.96 28.48
CA HIS A 3 21.84 64.25 27.29
C HIS A 3 22.08 62.79 27.59
N ASP A 4 22.51 62.44 28.79
CA ASP A 4 22.82 61.06 29.17
C ASP A 4 21.56 60.17 29.28
N MET A 5 20.46 60.78 29.72
CA MET A 5 19.15 60.05 29.82
C MET A 5 18.52 59.76 28.49
N LYS A 6 18.76 60.60 27.46
CA LYS A 6 18.30 60.32 26.07
C LYS A 6 19.11 59.23 25.38
N MET A 7 20.40 59.10 25.63
CA MET A 7 21.27 58.08 25.16
C MET A 7 20.95 56.71 25.78
N ILE A 8 20.61 56.65 27.05
CA ILE A 8 20.23 55.44 27.76
C ILE A 8 18.87 54.93 27.24
N LEU A 9 17.93 55.82 26.93
CA LEU A 9 16.62 55.46 26.37
C LEU A 9 16.73 54.92 24.93
N ALA A 10 17.64 55.47 24.11
CA ALA A 10 17.91 54.99 22.74
C ALA A 10 18.60 53.64 22.72
N ALA A 11 19.50 53.36 23.67
CA ALA A 11 20.18 52.07 23.80
C ALA A 11 19.21 50.93 24.26
N ALA A 12 18.25 51.27 25.14
CA ALA A 12 17.23 50.33 25.60
C ALA A 12 16.21 49.97 24.50
N LEU A 13 15.88 50.88 23.58
CA LEU A 13 14.99 50.61 22.44
C LEU A 13 15.67 49.76 21.36
N ALA A 14 16.99 49.87 21.17
CA ALA A 14 17.75 49.04 20.20
C ALA A 14 17.92 47.59 20.67
N ALA A 15 17.93 47.34 21.99
CA ALA A 15 18.06 45.98 22.54
C ALA A 15 16.80 45.12 22.38
N VAL A 16 15.62 45.72 22.20
CA VAL A 16 14.33 44.99 22.02
C VAL A 16 14.12 44.52 20.58
N ALA A 17 14.82 45.10 19.60
CA ALA A 17 14.68 44.75 18.20
C ALA A 17 15.39 43.44 17.79
N PHE A 18 16.19 42.82 18.64
CA PHE A 18 16.96 41.61 18.35
C PHE A 18 16.26 40.31 18.73
N GLY A 19 15.01 40.33 19.22
CA GLY A 19 14.36 39.18 19.86
C GLY A 19 13.31 38.43 19.06
N ALA A 20 12.93 38.86 17.85
CA ALA A 20 11.90 38.17 17.07
C ALA A 20 12.49 37.43 15.86
N GLN A 21 13.40 36.50 16.08
CA GLN A 21 13.60 35.42 15.10
C GLN A 21 12.38 34.51 15.18
N ALA A 22 11.41 34.75 14.31
CA ALA A 22 10.37 33.75 14.04
C ALA A 22 11.08 32.47 13.63
N ALA A 23 11.02 31.42 14.44
CA ALA A 23 11.55 30.14 14.11
C ALA A 23 10.89 29.72 12.79
N GLU A 24 11.70 29.53 11.73
CA GLU A 24 11.20 29.09 10.42
C GLU A 24 10.65 27.69 10.57
N LEU A 25 9.34 27.54 10.35
CA LEU A 25 8.65 26.27 10.50
C LEU A 25 9.20 25.27 9.48
N LYS A 26 9.78 24.17 9.95
CA LYS A 26 10.33 23.13 9.08
C LYS A 26 9.24 22.13 8.72
N ILE A 27 8.73 22.22 7.49
CA ILE A 27 7.67 21.33 6.96
C ILE A 27 8.29 20.29 6.02
N GLY A 28 7.87 19.03 6.16
CA GLY A 28 8.16 17.95 5.24
C GLY A 28 6.91 17.48 4.51
N PHE A 29 7.09 16.94 3.32
CA PHE A 29 6.05 16.28 2.53
C PHE A 29 6.47 14.84 2.22
N VAL A 30 5.55 13.88 2.37
CA VAL A 30 5.75 12.47 2.00
C VAL A 30 4.62 12.01 1.08
N ASN A 31 4.98 11.55 -0.11
CA ASN A 31 4.05 10.85 -0.99
C ASN A 31 3.93 9.38 -0.56
N THR A 32 2.93 9.08 0.26
CA THR A 32 2.69 7.74 0.78
C THR A 32 2.35 6.72 -0.30
N GLU A 33 1.68 7.11 -1.37
CA GLU A 33 1.40 6.24 -2.51
C GLU A 33 2.70 5.77 -3.17
N ARG A 34 3.66 6.68 -3.39
CA ARG A 34 5.00 6.31 -3.87
C ARG A 34 5.72 5.37 -2.93
N VAL A 35 5.66 5.63 -1.62
CA VAL A 35 6.26 4.76 -0.60
C VAL A 35 5.69 3.35 -0.71
N PHE A 36 4.36 3.19 -0.79
CA PHE A 36 3.71 1.87 -0.92
C PHE A 36 4.01 1.17 -2.25
N ARG A 37 4.29 1.90 -3.30
CA ARG A 37 4.64 1.32 -4.61
C ARG A 37 6.12 0.94 -4.72
N GLU A 38 7.02 1.74 -4.16
CA GLU A 38 8.44 1.68 -4.46
C GLU A 38 9.30 1.09 -3.34
N ALA A 39 8.85 1.16 -2.08
CA ALA A 39 9.60 0.66 -0.94
C ALA A 39 9.81 -0.87 -1.01
N VAL A 40 11.01 -1.31 -0.65
CA VAL A 40 11.39 -2.74 -0.67
C VAL A 40 10.44 -3.62 0.15
N PRO A 41 9.97 -3.23 1.36
CA PRO A 41 8.98 -4.03 2.09
C PRO A 41 7.67 -4.23 1.33
N ALA A 42 7.19 -3.20 0.63
CA ALA A 42 5.97 -3.31 -0.18
C ALA A 42 6.12 -4.29 -1.35
N LYS A 43 7.24 -4.21 -2.07
CA LYS A 43 7.57 -5.15 -3.15
C LYS A 43 7.72 -6.59 -2.64
N ARG A 44 8.36 -6.78 -1.48
CA ARG A 44 8.47 -8.11 -0.84
C ARG A 44 7.11 -8.67 -0.46
N ALA A 45 6.23 -7.86 0.13
CA ALA A 45 4.87 -8.24 0.47
C ALA A 45 4.09 -8.71 -0.76
N GLN A 46 4.17 -7.96 -1.87
CA GLN A 46 3.54 -8.36 -3.13
C GLN A 46 4.08 -9.71 -3.64
N GLN A 47 5.40 -9.90 -3.68
CA GLN A 47 6.01 -11.15 -4.11
C GLN A 47 5.63 -12.34 -3.20
N MET A 48 5.51 -12.11 -1.89
CA MET A 48 5.03 -13.14 -0.96
C MET A 48 3.60 -13.55 -1.29
N LEU A 49 2.70 -12.60 -1.49
CA LEU A 49 1.31 -12.88 -1.88
C LEU A 49 1.23 -13.65 -3.19
N GLU A 50 1.99 -13.24 -4.21
CA GLU A 50 2.04 -13.95 -5.49
C GLU A 50 2.45 -15.42 -5.33
N ARG A 51 3.47 -15.70 -4.50
CA ARG A 51 3.92 -17.07 -4.21
C ARG A 51 2.91 -17.86 -3.37
N GLU A 52 2.33 -17.26 -2.35
CA GLU A 52 1.34 -17.88 -1.46
C GLU A 52 0.11 -18.33 -2.25
N PHE A 53 -0.34 -17.52 -3.19
CA PHE A 53 -1.54 -17.81 -3.98
C PHE A 53 -1.28 -18.55 -5.30
N ALA A 54 -0.02 -18.73 -5.73
CA ALA A 54 0.31 -19.37 -6.99
C ALA A 54 -0.25 -20.81 -7.12
N ALA A 55 -0.11 -21.63 -6.08
CA ALA A 55 -0.61 -23.00 -6.07
C ALA A 55 -2.15 -23.06 -6.12
N ARG A 56 -2.82 -22.17 -5.39
CA ARG A 56 -4.29 -22.08 -5.37
C ARG A 56 -4.84 -21.61 -6.72
N ASN A 57 -4.19 -20.67 -7.37
CA ASN A 57 -4.55 -20.21 -8.71
C ASN A 57 -4.32 -21.31 -9.77
N ALA A 58 -3.25 -22.09 -9.64
CA ALA A 58 -3.00 -23.22 -10.51
C ALA A 58 -4.08 -24.30 -10.36
N GLU A 59 -4.53 -24.58 -9.13
CA GLU A 59 -5.60 -25.52 -8.88
C GLU A 59 -6.94 -25.02 -9.41
N LEU A 60 -7.26 -23.73 -9.22
CA LEU A 60 -8.45 -23.10 -9.81
C LEU A 60 -8.46 -23.24 -11.34
N ALA A 61 -7.31 -23.02 -12.00
CA ALA A 61 -7.16 -23.19 -13.45
C ALA A 61 -7.38 -24.64 -13.91
N LYS A 62 -6.99 -25.64 -13.11
CA LYS A 62 -7.27 -27.04 -13.41
C LYS A 62 -8.76 -27.35 -13.34
N VAL A 63 -9.44 -26.87 -12.28
CA VAL A 63 -10.90 -27.07 -12.14
C VAL A 63 -11.64 -26.39 -13.28
N GLU A 64 -11.23 -25.20 -13.68
CA GLU A 64 -11.79 -24.50 -14.84
C GLU A 64 -11.59 -25.29 -16.13
N LYS A 65 -10.39 -25.83 -16.35
CA LYS A 65 -10.10 -26.67 -17.52
C LYS A 65 -10.96 -27.94 -17.52
N GLN A 66 -11.11 -28.62 -16.39
CA GLN A 66 -11.96 -29.81 -16.27
C GLN A 66 -13.42 -29.49 -16.64
N GLY A 67 -13.94 -28.36 -16.19
CA GLY A 67 -15.29 -27.90 -16.55
C GLY A 67 -15.44 -27.66 -18.04
N ARG A 68 -14.48 -26.96 -18.66
CA ARG A 68 -14.49 -26.75 -20.13
C ARG A 68 -14.38 -28.05 -20.93
N ASP A 69 -13.50 -28.95 -20.51
CA ASP A 69 -13.30 -30.22 -21.21
C ASP A 69 -14.59 -31.06 -21.16
N LEU A 70 -15.23 -31.16 -20.00
CA LEU A 70 -16.48 -31.91 -19.83
C LEU A 70 -17.65 -31.25 -20.59
N GLN A 71 -17.72 -29.93 -20.62
CA GLN A 71 -18.72 -29.21 -21.41
C GLN A 71 -18.54 -29.49 -22.91
N ASN A 72 -17.31 -29.42 -23.43
CA ASN A 72 -17.00 -29.70 -24.81
C ASN A 72 -17.32 -31.16 -25.18
N GLU A 73 -17.09 -32.13 -24.27
CA GLU A 73 -17.43 -33.53 -24.44
C GLU A 73 -18.95 -33.69 -24.54
N LEU A 74 -19.72 -33.11 -23.63
CA LEU A 74 -21.18 -33.11 -23.66
C LEU A 74 -21.74 -32.54 -24.98
N GLU A 75 -21.15 -31.44 -25.48
CA GLU A 75 -21.59 -30.81 -26.74
C GLU A 75 -21.31 -31.69 -27.96
N ARG A 76 -20.15 -32.36 -28.00
CA ARG A 76 -19.78 -33.25 -29.13
C ARG A 76 -20.58 -34.52 -29.16
N GLU A 77 -20.87 -35.10 -27.99
CA GLU A 77 -21.49 -36.42 -27.87
C GLU A 77 -23.00 -36.34 -27.58
N ASN A 78 -23.60 -35.16 -27.61
CA ASN A 78 -24.98 -34.90 -27.20
C ASN A 78 -26.02 -35.82 -27.87
N VAL A 79 -25.76 -36.25 -29.13
CA VAL A 79 -26.68 -37.11 -29.91
C VAL A 79 -26.39 -38.60 -29.70
N THR A 80 -25.17 -38.96 -29.26
CA THR A 80 -24.70 -40.37 -29.21
C THR A 80 -24.69 -40.92 -27.78
N LEU A 81 -24.68 -40.07 -26.75
CA LEU A 81 -24.66 -40.50 -25.35
C LEU A 81 -26.00 -41.10 -24.93
N PRO A 82 -26.00 -42.28 -24.26
CA PRO A 82 -27.19 -42.74 -23.52
C PRO A 82 -27.64 -41.71 -22.48
N GLU A 83 -28.94 -41.56 -22.33
CA GLU A 83 -29.51 -40.51 -21.45
C GLU A 83 -28.99 -40.56 -19.99
N ALA A 84 -28.79 -41.76 -19.45
CA ALA A 84 -28.25 -41.93 -18.10
C ALA A 84 -26.82 -41.37 -17.98
N GLN A 85 -25.96 -41.58 -18.97
CA GLN A 85 -24.58 -41.07 -19.00
C GLN A 85 -24.56 -39.55 -19.20
N ARG A 86 -25.44 -39.02 -20.03
CA ARG A 86 -25.60 -37.59 -20.23
C ARG A 86 -25.99 -36.88 -18.92
N ARG A 87 -27.00 -37.39 -18.24
CA ARG A 87 -27.45 -36.85 -16.94
C ARG A 87 -26.34 -36.89 -15.88
N GLU A 88 -25.53 -37.94 -15.86
CA GLU A 88 -24.41 -38.07 -14.96
C GLU A 88 -23.31 -37.03 -15.25
N LYS A 89 -22.93 -36.83 -16.50
CA LYS A 89 -21.97 -35.81 -16.92
C LYS A 89 -22.49 -34.39 -16.66
N GLU A 90 -23.80 -34.14 -16.85
CA GLU A 90 -24.44 -32.83 -16.51
C GLU A 90 -24.35 -32.55 -15.00
N ARG A 91 -24.56 -33.57 -14.14
CA ARG A 91 -24.38 -33.41 -12.69
C ARG A 91 -22.92 -33.10 -12.34
N GLN A 92 -21.98 -33.85 -12.93
CA GLN A 92 -20.54 -33.60 -12.71
C GLN A 92 -20.14 -32.18 -13.13
N LEU A 93 -20.64 -31.71 -14.28
CA LEU A 93 -20.40 -30.32 -14.72
C LEU A 93 -20.95 -29.30 -13.73
N ALA A 94 -22.15 -29.54 -13.22
CA ALA A 94 -22.76 -28.69 -12.21
C ALA A 94 -21.93 -28.67 -10.90
N ASP A 95 -21.39 -29.84 -10.48
CA ASP A 95 -20.52 -29.96 -9.30
C ASP A 95 -19.19 -29.23 -9.50
N ILE A 96 -18.55 -29.38 -10.64
CA ILE A 96 -17.32 -28.69 -11.02
C ILE A 96 -17.57 -27.16 -11.02
N SER A 97 -18.68 -26.71 -11.60
CA SER A 97 -19.03 -25.30 -11.65
C SER A 97 -19.24 -24.71 -10.24
N ARG A 98 -19.94 -25.41 -9.36
CA ARG A 98 -20.11 -24.99 -7.96
C ARG A 98 -18.78 -24.93 -7.22
N ASN A 99 -17.93 -25.95 -7.41
CA ASN A 99 -16.59 -25.99 -6.80
C ASN A 99 -15.73 -24.83 -7.30
N PHE A 100 -15.70 -24.57 -8.60
CA PHE A 100 -14.96 -23.45 -9.20
C PHE A 100 -15.39 -22.11 -8.59
N GLN A 101 -16.70 -21.84 -8.56
CA GLN A 101 -17.22 -20.60 -8.00
C GLN A 101 -16.88 -20.44 -6.51
N ARG A 102 -16.94 -21.52 -5.73
CA ARG A 102 -16.54 -21.51 -4.30
C ARG A 102 -15.06 -21.18 -4.16
N MET A 103 -14.18 -21.91 -4.86
CA MET A 103 -12.74 -21.69 -4.82
C MET A 103 -12.38 -20.27 -5.27
N GLN A 104 -13.02 -19.74 -6.31
CA GLN A 104 -12.79 -18.38 -6.79
C GLN A 104 -13.14 -17.33 -5.71
N ARG A 105 -14.25 -17.52 -4.99
CA ARG A 105 -14.61 -16.61 -3.88
C ARG A 105 -13.61 -16.70 -2.74
N GLU A 106 -13.30 -17.91 -2.28
CA GLU A 106 -12.34 -18.14 -1.19
C GLU A 106 -10.96 -17.53 -1.49
N ILE A 107 -10.43 -17.74 -2.70
CA ILE A 107 -9.15 -17.14 -3.13
C ILE A 107 -9.23 -15.62 -3.11
N ARG A 108 -10.32 -15.03 -3.62
CA ARG A 108 -10.50 -13.57 -3.65
C ARG A 108 -10.59 -12.96 -2.26
N GLU A 109 -11.36 -13.59 -1.38
CA GLU A 109 -11.56 -13.13 -0.01
C GLU A 109 -10.24 -13.20 0.79
N ASP A 110 -9.57 -14.35 0.72
CA ASP A 110 -8.27 -14.54 1.40
C ASP A 110 -7.19 -13.61 0.85
N LEU A 111 -7.10 -13.45 -0.47
CA LEU A 111 -6.14 -12.52 -1.07
C LEU A 111 -6.38 -11.07 -0.62
N ASN A 112 -7.65 -10.62 -0.58
CA ASN A 112 -7.99 -9.29 -0.10
C ASN A 112 -7.62 -9.13 1.37
N LEU A 113 -7.94 -10.11 2.21
CA LEU A 113 -7.57 -10.10 3.63
C LEU A 113 -6.05 -10.01 3.82
N ARG A 114 -5.30 -10.89 3.15
CA ARG A 114 -3.83 -10.91 3.21
C ARG A 114 -3.22 -9.63 2.70
N ARG A 115 -3.72 -9.10 1.58
CA ARG A 115 -3.27 -7.82 1.03
C ARG A 115 -3.46 -6.68 2.01
N ASN A 116 -4.62 -6.60 2.67
CA ASN A 116 -4.90 -5.56 3.65
C ASN A 116 -3.96 -5.67 4.87
N GLN A 117 -3.68 -6.89 5.34
CA GLN A 117 -2.73 -7.14 6.43
C GLN A 117 -1.31 -6.68 6.06
N GLU A 118 -0.83 -7.01 4.87
CA GLU A 118 0.50 -6.60 4.41
C GLU A 118 0.59 -5.08 4.22
N LEU A 119 -0.45 -4.44 3.65
CA LEU A 119 -0.51 -2.98 3.53
C LEU A 119 -0.46 -2.30 4.90
N ALA A 120 -1.23 -2.80 5.88
CA ALA A 120 -1.20 -2.27 7.25
C ALA A 120 0.21 -2.39 7.88
N SER A 121 0.88 -3.52 7.68
CA SER A 121 2.26 -3.72 8.15
C SER A 121 3.25 -2.74 7.53
N VAL A 122 3.16 -2.51 6.21
CA VAL A 122 4.00 -1.55 5.51
C VAL A 122 3.72 -0.12 5.98
N GLN A 123 2.45 0.23 6.17
CA GLN A 123 2.03 1.55 6.67
C GLN A 123 2.58 1.81 8.08
N GLU A 124 2.49 0.84 8.98
CA GLU A 124 3.04 0.97 10.33
C GLU A 124 4.55 1.18 10.32
N ARG A 125 5.29 0.44 9.47
CA ARG A 125 6.73 0.63 9.30
C ARG A 125 7.05 2.02 8.74
N ALA A 126 6.30 2.47 7.72
CA ALA A 126 6.46 3.79 7.13
C ALA A 126 6.24 4.90 8.16
N THR A 127 5.18 4.81 8.96
CA THR A 127 4.90 5.76 10.02
C THR A 127 6.04 5.84 11.04
N ARG A 128 6.59 4.69 11.47
CA ARG A 128 7.75 4.67 12.39
C ARG A 128 8.98 5.35 11.78
N VAL A 129 9.27 5.08 10.50
CA VAL A 129 10.42 5.70 9.80
C VAL A 129 10.21 7.20 9.64
N ILE A 130 9.00 7.64 9.26
CA ILE A 130 8.66 9.06 9.11
C ILE A 130 8.85 9.79 10.45
N ASN A 131 8.35 9.23 11.56
CA ASN A 131 8.52 9.82 12.88
C ASN A 131 10.00 9.89 13.28
N GLN A 132 10.78 8.86 13.03
CA GLN A 132 12.23 8.90 13.30
C GLN A 132 12.95 9.99 12.50
N ILE A 133 12.62 10.16 11.21
CA ILE A 133 13.17 11.25 10.40
C ILE A 133 12.72 12.60 10.94
N ALA A 134 11.43 12.74 11.31
CA ALA A 134 10.89 13.96 11.86
C ALA A 134 11.63 14.40 13.13
N GLU A 135 11.83 13.49 14.06
CA GLU A 135 12.55 13.76 15.31
C GLU A 135 14.03 14.07 15.08
N GLN A 136 14.73 13.26 14.29
CA GLN A 136 16.16 13.42 14.03
C GLN A 136 16.49 14.72 13.30
N GLU A 137 15.62 15.15 12.40
CA GLU A 137 15.84 16.34 11.58
C GLU A 137 15.06 17.57 12.07
N HIS A 138 14.37 17.48 13.21
CA HIS A 138 13.62 18.57 13.81
C HIS A 138 12.56 19.15 12.86
N PHE A 139 11.74 18.30 12.23
CA PHE A 139 10.57 18.76 11.50
C PHE A 139 9.45 19.12 12.47
N ASP A 140 8.79 20.26 12.23
CA ASP A 140 7.64 20.70 13.00
C ASP A 140 6.35 20.05 12.52
N LEU A 141 6.29 19.75 11.20
CA LEU A 141 5.13 19.11 10.55
C LEU A 141 5.56 18.27 9.36
N ILE A 142 4.99 17.07 9.21
CA ILE A 142 5.07 16.29 7.99
C ILE A 142 3.66 16.03 7.48
N VAL A 143 3.40 16.40 6.21
CA VAL A 143 2.12 16.20 5.53
C VAL A 143 2.22 15.07 4.51
N GLN A 144 1.12 14.30 4.35
CA GLN A 144 1.06 13.15 3.45
C GLN A 144 0.35 13.48 2.13
N GLU A 145 -0.57 14.43 2.16
CA GLU A 145 -1.36 14.82 0.99
C GLU A 145 -1.21 16.32 0.77
N ALA A 146 -0.88 16.70 -0.47
CA ALA A 146 -0.78 18.08 -0.88
C ALA A 146 -1.10 18.19 -2.37
N VAL A 147 -1.81 19.27 -2.75
CA VAL A 147 -2.05 19.59 -4.17
C VAL A 147 -0.74 19.94 -4.88
N PHE A 148 0.17 20.56 -4.15
CA PHE A 148 1.52 20.92 -4.60
C PHE A 148 2.50 20.84 -3.44
N ALA A 149 3.65 20.20 -3.70
CA ALA A 149 4.80 20.20 -2.81
C ALA A 149 6.07 20.43 -3.64
N SER A 150 6.89 21.39 -3.24
CA SER A 150 8.18 21.59 -3.89
C SER A 150 9.16 20.47 -3.54
N SER A 151 10.13 20.19 -4.42
CA SER A 151 11.18 19.21 -4.15
C SER A 151 12.02 19.52 -2.91
N ARG A 152 12.03 20.77 -2.46
CA ARG A 152 12.75 21.21 -1.26
C ARG A 152 12.21 20.58 0.01
N ILE A 153 10.89 20.37 0.09
CA ILE A 153 10.22 19.82 1.29
C ILE A 153 9.89 18.33 1.14
N ASP A 154 10.06 17.76 -0.07
CA ASP A 154 9.75 16.35 -0.35
C ASP A 154 10.83 15.44 0.26
N ILE A 155 10.42 14.64 1.25
CA ILE A 155 11.27 13.65 1.92
C ILE A 155 10.96 12.22 1.51
N THR A 156 10.13 12.00 0.48
CA THR A 156 9.65 10.68 0.05
C THR A 156 10.80 9.70 -0.23
N GLU A 157 11.82 10.12 -0.99
CA GLU A 157 12.98 9.28 -1.29
C GLU A 157 13.74 8.84 -0.05
N ARG A 158 13.87 9.74 0.95
CA ARG A 158 14.54 9.42 2.21
C ARG A 158 13.77 8.36 3.00
N VAL A 159 12.44 8.48 3.02
CA VAL A 159 11.57 7.47 3.65
C VAL A 159 11.69 6.13 2.94
N ILE A 160 11.64 6.10 1.60
CA ILE A 160 11.80 4.87 0.81
C ILE A 160 13.15 4.20 1.10
N LYS A 161 14.23 4.98 1.10
CA LYS A 161 15.58 4.47 1.40
C LYS A 161 15.67 3.92 2.83
N ALA A 162 15.19 4.66 3.82
CA ALA A 162 15.23 4.24 5.22
C ALA A 162 14.37 2.99 5.51
N LEU A 163 13.31 2.75 4.71
CA LEU A 163 12.52 1.51 4.75
C LEU A 163 13.26 0.32 4.11
N SER A 164 14.21 0.57 3.23
CA SER A 164 14.97 -0.48 2.53
C SER A 164 16.13 -1.00 3.35
N ASP A 165 16.67 -0.19 4.25
CA ASP A 165 17.84 -0.49 5.06
C ASP A 165 17.51 -1.28 6.35
N LYS A 166 16.21 -1.56 6.59
CA LYS A 166 15.68 -2.32 7.73
C LYS A 166 14.90 -3.56 7.25
#